data_29a18b9935fff054149f016a853da2fa
#
_entry.id   29a18b9935fff054149f016a853da2fa
#
_cell.length_a   1.000
_cell.length_b   1.000
_cell.length_c   1.000
_cell.angle_alpha   90.00
_cell.angle_beta   90.00
_cell.angle_gamma   90.00
#
_symmetry.space_group_name_H-M   'P 1'
#
loop_
_entity.id
_entity.type
_entity.pdbx_description
1 polymer ?
#
loop_
_entity_poly.entity_id
_entity_poly.type
_entity_poly.pdbx_seq_one_letter_code
_entity_poly.pdbx_strand_id
1 'polypeptide(L)'
;EEPKSQRRIILFIVCVALLLDNMLYMVIVPIIPDYLREIGAWETHVENAEIEYRNISNKFVPFRIGGTTVYEGEDSAVGMLFASKAIVQLFVNPFSGAIIDRIGYDIPMMIGLGVMFFSTAVFACGQSYGVLFLARSLQGVGSAFADTSGLAMIADRFTEENERQRALAIALAFISFGSLVAPPFGGILYQIAGKEVPFIILSLVCLIDAFLLKFVMQPTKEIQQECSSVEKPAGT
;
A
#
# COMPACT_ATOMS: atom_id res chain seq x y z
N GLU A 1 30.57 15.61 -2.78
CA GLU A 1 29.25 15.81 -3.44
C GLU A 1 28.87 14.53 -4.15
N GLU A 2 27.71 13.96 -3.80
CA GLU A 2 27.18 12.81 -4.53
C GLU A 2 26.97 13.14 -6.01
N PRO A 3 27.30 12.26 -6.94
CA PRO A 3 27.11 12.47 -8.37
C PRO A 3 25.62 12.70 -8.68
N LYS A 4 25.31 13.71 -9.46
CA LYS A 4 23.91 14.07 -9.83
C LYS A 4 23.09 12.90 -10.39
N SER A 5 23.75 11.91 -10.98
CA SER A 5 23.14 10.67 -11.45
C SER A 5 22.58 9.84 -10.30
N GLN A 6 23.31 9.70 -9.21
CA GLN A 6 22.93 8.88 -8.06
C GLN A 6 21.72 9.50 -7.32
N ARG A 7 21.70 10.82 -7.15
CA ARG A 7 20.53 11.52 -6.57
C ARG A 7 19.25 11.30 -7.38
N ARG A 8 19.34 11.26 -8.72
CA ARG A 8 18.18 10.98 -9.60
C ARG A 8 17.68 9.56 -9.48
N ILE A 9 18.59 8.59 -9.36
CA ILE A 9 18.22 7.18 -9.18
C ILE A 9 17.51 6.98 -7.85
N ILE A 10 18.03 7.57 -6.77
CA ILE A 10 17.41 7.52 -5.44
C ILE A 10 16.01 8.18 -5.49
N LEU A 11 15.88 9.34 -6.11
CA LEU A 11 14.60 9.99 -6.30
C LEU A 11 13.61 9.07 -7.03
N PHE A 12 14.04 8.41 -8.08
CA PHE A 12 13.19 7.47 -8.83
C PHE A 12 12.72 6.30 -7.96
N ILE A 13 13.63 5.66 -7.20
CA ILE A 13 13.30 4.55 -6.28
C ILE A 13 12.29 5.01 -5.24
N VAL A 14 12.51 6.15 -4.61
CA VAL A 14 11.57 6.69 -3.61
C VAL A 14 10.21 7.01 -4.23
N CYS A 15 10.19 7.59 -5.44
CA CYS A 15 8.95 7.88 -6.16
C CYS A 15 8.17 6.60 -6.48
N VAL A 16 8.87 5.51 -6.86
CA VAL A 16 8.25 4.20 -7.11
C VAL A 16 7.70 3.61 -5.81
N ALA A 17 8.44 3.69 -4.70
CA ALA A 17 7.96 3.23 -3.39
C ALA A 17 6.66 3.94 -2.96
N LEU A 18 6.62 5.26 -3.07
CA LEU A 18 5.44 6.08 -2.75
C LEU A 18 4.26 5.81 -3.69
N LEU A 19 4.54 5.62 -4.99
CA LEU A 19 3.53 5.20 -5.96
C LEU A 19 2.94 3.85 -5.61
N LEU A 20 3.79 2.86 -5.26
CA LEU A 20 3.36 1.51 -4.89
C LEU A 20 2.48 1.52 -3.63
N ASP A 21 2.86 2.29 -2.61
CA ASP A 21 2.04 2.40 -1.39
C ASP A 21 0.63 2.90 -1.72
N ASN A 22 0.56 3.92 -2.55
CA ASN A 22 -0.73 4.50 -2.95
C ASN A 22 -1.51 3.59 -3.91
N MET A 23 -0.84 2.89 -4.83
CA MET A 23 -1.47 1.87 -5.66
C MET A 23 -2.05 0.74 -4.81
N LEU A 24 -1.31 0.23 -3.83
CA LEU A 24 -1.78 -0.81 -2.90
C LEU A 24 -2.99 -0.34 -2.09
N TYR A 25 -3.09 0.95 -1.78
CA TYR A 25 -4.26 1.50 -1.11
C TYR A 25 -5.48 1.53 -2.03
N MET A 26 -5.33 2.02 -3.25
CA MET A 26 -6.44 2.29 -4.15
C MET A 26 -6.90 1.07 -4.97
N VAL A 27 -6.02 0.10 -5.24
CA VAL A 27 -6.35 -1.16 -5.94
C VAL A 27 -7.45 -1.95 -5.22
N ILE A 28 -7.52 -1.83 -3.91
CA ILE A 28 -8.47 -2.55 -3.05
C ILE A 28 -9.90 -2.04 -3.23
N VAL A 29 -10.07 -0.75 -3.57
CA VAL A 29 -11.39 -0.09 -3.64
C VAL A 29 -12.37 -0.84 -4.54
N PRO A 30 -12.05 -1.19 -5.79
CA PRO A 30 -12.97 -1.94 -6.65
C PRO A 30 -13.08 -3.44 -6.32
N ILE A 31 -12.09 -4.00 -5.60
CA ILE A 31 -11.98 -5.47 -5.44
C ILE A 31 -12.69 -5.95 -4.17
N ILE A 32 -12.51 -5.26 -3.05
CA ILE A 32 -12.91 -5.79 -1.74
C ILE A 32 -14.42 -5.94 -1.57
N PRO A 33 -15.28 -4.98 -1.92
CA PRO A 33 -16.72 -5.15 -1.77
C PRO A 33 -17.22 -6.42 -2.49
N ASP A 34 -16.83 -6.59 -3.76
CA ASP A 34 -17.24 -7.73 -4.56
C ASP A 34 -16.69 -9.05 -4.03
N TYR A 35 -15.42 -9.07 -3.64
CA TYR A 35 -14.78 -10.26 -3.08
C TYR A 35 -15.41 -10.71 -1.75
N LEU A 36 -15.74 -9.78 -0.85
CA LEU A 36 -16.38 -10.10 0.42
C LEU A 36 -17.81 -10.61 0.24
N ARG A 37 -18.52 -10.15 -0.79
CA ARG A 37 -19.82 -10.69 -1.19
C ARG A 37 -19.70 -12.11 -1.74
N GLU A 38 -18.67 -12.37 -2.57
CA GLU A 38 -18.42 -13.66 -3.18
C GLU A 38 -18.09 -14.75 -2.14
N ILE A 39 -17.30 -14.44 -1.13
CA ILE A 39 -16.98 -15.39 -0.05
C ILE A 39 -18.09 -15.54 1.01
N GLY A 40 -19.22 -14.84 0.84
CA GLY A 40 -20.35 -14.93 1.76
C GLY A 40 -20.07 -14.39 3.16
N ALA A 41 -19.27 -13.33 3.24
CA ALA A 41 -18.88 -12.73 4.52
C ALA A 41 -20.04 -12.00 5.25
N TRP A 42 -21.18 -11.83 4.60
CA TRP A 42 -22.31 -11.03 5.08
C TRP A 42 -23.59 -11.83 5.15
N GLU A 43 -24.44 -11.50 6.14
CA GLU A 43 -25.85 -11.90 6.11
C GLU A 43 -26.60 -11.07 5.07
N THR A 44 -27.43 -11.73 4.29
CA THR A 44 -28.18 -11.10 3.20
C THR A 44 -29.67 -11.16 3.46
N HIS A 45 -30.36 -10.04 3.26
CA HIS A 45 -31.82 -10.01 3.18
C HIS A 45 -32.26 -9.26 1.93
N VAL A 46 -33.45 -9.56 1.45
CA VAL A 46 -34.01 -8.93 0.24
C VAL A 46 -35.01 -7.88 0.69
N GLU A 47 -34.68 -6.63 0.39
CA GLU A 47 -35.57 -5.49 0.62
C GLU A 47 -36.40 -5.17 -0.63
N ASN A 48 -37.60 -4.62 -0.41
CA ASN A 48 -38.51 -4.19 -1.47
C ASN A 48 -38.92 -5.27 -2.48
N ALA A 49 -38.93 -6.55 -2.05
CA ALA A 49 -39.45 -7.62 -2.87
C ALA A 49 -41.01 -7.60 -2.85
N GLU A 50 -41.60 -7.53 -4.01
CA GLU A 50 -43.05 -7.73 -4.14
C GLU A 50 -43.36 -9.23 -4.13
N ILE A 51 -44.41 -9.61 -3.37
CA ILE A 51 -44.88 -10.99 -3.30
C ILE A 51 -45.98 -11.16 -4.34
N GLU A 52 -45.69 -11.82 -5.44
CA GLU A 52 -46.68 -12.23 -6.43
C GLU A 52 -47.13 -13.68 -6.18
N TYR A 53 -48.44 -13.92 -6.10
CA TYR A 53 -48.98 -15.24 -5.93
C TYR A 53 -49.22 -15.89 -7.31
N ARG A 54 -48.46 -16.90 -7.66
CA ARG A 54 -48.62 -17.66 -8.93
C ARG A 54 -49.32 -18.99 -8.66
N ASN A 55 -50.36 -19.29 -9.43
CA ASN A 55 -51.07 -20.56 -9.34
C ASN A 55 -50.22 -21.64 -10.04
N ILE A 56 -49.67 -22.56 -9.25
CA ILE A 56 -48.95 -23.75 -9.75
C ILE A 56 -49.69 -24.99 -9.23
N SER A 57 -50.22 -25.78 -10.13
CA SER A 57 -50.95 -27.02 -9.81
C SER A 57 -52.09 -26.83 -8.83
N ASN A 58 -52.92 -25.82 -9.03
CA ASN A 58 -54.06 -25.46 -8.17
C ASN A 58 -53.72 -25.03 -6.73
N LYS A 59 -52.45 -24.61 -6.49
CA LYS A 59 -52.00 -24.00 -5.25
C LYS A 59 -51.40 -22.65 -5.55
N PHE A 60 -51.82 -21.62 -4.78
CA PHE A 60 -51.17 -20.30 -4.82
C PHE A 60 -49.86 -20.34 -4.04
N VAL A 61 -48.75 -20.26 -4.76
CA VAL A 61 -47.43 -20.23 -4.20
C VAL A 61 -46.92 -18.80 -4.24
N PRO A 62 -46.46 -18.22 -3.12
CA PRO A 62 -45.85 -16.89 -3.11
C PRO A 62 -44.48 -16.92 -3.81
N PHE A 63 -44.37 -16.11 -4.85
CA PHE A 63 -43.09 -15.82 -5.50
C PHE A 63 -42.64 -14.40 -5.16
N ARG A 64 -41.39 -14.25 -4.75
CA ARG A 64 -40.78 -12.92 -4.61
C ARG A 64 -40.29 -12.46 -5.97
N ILE A 65 -40.81 -11.33 -6.44
CA ILE A 65 -40.44 -10.70 -7.71
C ILE A 65 -39.83 -9.35 -7.39
N GLY A 66 -38.66 -9.07 -7.97
CA GLY A 66 -37.93 -7.85 -7.70
C GLY A 66 -37.25 -7.88 -6.32
N GLY A 67 -36.88 -6.73 -5.87
CA GLY A 67 -36.15 -6.52 -4.63
C GLY A 67 -34.62 -6.40 -4.85
N THR A 68 -33.98 -5.64 -3.99
CA THR A 68 -32.53 -5.46 -3.94
C THR A 68 -31.97 -6.30 -2.79
N THR A 69 -30.93 -7.07 -3.08
CA THR A 69 -30.19 -7.79 -2.04
C THR A 69 -29.37 -6.79 -1.25
N VAL A 70 -29.66 -6.68 0.04
CA VAL A 70 -28.93 -5.82 0.98
C VAL A 70 -28.01 -6.69 1.81
N TYR A 71 -26.76 -6.27 1.92
CA TYR A 71 -25.73 -6.94 2.70
C TYR A 71 -25.58 -6.21 4.04
N GLU A 72 -25.93 -6.87 5.13
CA GLU A 72 -25.97 -6.24 6.45
C GLU A 72 -24.55 -5.97 6.97
N GLY A 73 -24.27 -4.69 7.30
CA GLY A 73 -22.98 -4.28 7.87
C GLY A 73 -21.81 -4.16 6.89
N GLU A 74 -22.03 -4.38 5.57
CA GLU A 74 -20.99 -4.31 4.56
C GLU A 74 -20.25 -2.96 4.57
N ASP A 75 -20.98 -1.86 4.48
CA ASP A 75 -20.38 -0.52 4.39
C ASP A 75 -19.51 -0.19 5.60
N SER A 76 -19.98 -0.58 6.79
CA SER A 76 -19.26 -0.36 8.04
C SER A 76 -17.97 -1.17 8.12
N ALA A 77 -18.02 -2.44 7.75
CA ALA A 77 -16.86 -3.33 7.80
C ALA A 77 -15.85 -3.01 6.70
N VAL A 78 -16.31 -2.69 5.50
CA VAL A 78 -15.43 -2.21 4.41
C VAL A 78 -14.78 -0.89 4.80
N GLY A 79 -15.55 0.06 5.37
CA GLY A 79 -15.01 1.31 5.90
C GLY A 79 -13.94 1.10 6.97
N MET A 80 -14.16 0.17 7.91
CA MET A 80 -13.16 -0.19 8.94
C MET A 80 -11.91 -0.82 8.33
N LEU A 81 -12.05 -1.67 7.32
CA LEU A 81 -10.91 -2.25 6.60
C LEU A 81 -10.04 -1.17 5.96
N PHE A 82 -10.64 -0.16 5.33
CA PHE A 82 -9.90 0.98 4.76
C PHE A 82 -9.28 1.86 5.85
N ALA A 83 -10.02 2.14 6.91
CA ALA A 83 -9.55 2.96 8.01
C ALA A 83 -8.38 2.30 8.78
N SER A 84 -8.33 0.99 8.86
CA SER A 84 -7.32 0.25 9.64
C SER A 84 -5.89 0.61 9.26
N LYS A 85 -5.59 0.70 7.96
CA LYS A 85 -4.26 1.14 7.48
C LYS A 85 -3.94 2.55 7.96
N ALA A 86 -4.86 3.49 7.74
CA ALA A 86 -4.66 4.89 8.07
C ALA A 86 -4.52 5.12 9.59
N ILE A 87 -5.31 4.42 10.39
CA ILE A 87 -5.25 4.49 11.86
C ILE A 87 -3.90 3.98 12.35
N VAL A 88 -3.47 2.82 11.90
CA VAL A 88 -2.17 2.25 12.28
C VAL A 88 -1.02 3.16 11.83
N GLN A 89 -1.08 3.67 10.61
CA GLN A 89 -0.08 4.59 10.06
C GLN A 89 0.01 5.88 10.91
N LEU A 90 -1.12 6.43 11.34
CA LEU A 90 -1.18 7.61 12.21
C LEU A 90 -0.43 7.39 13.53
N PHE A 91 -0.63 6.22 14.16
CA PHE A 91 0.06 5.90 15.42
C PHE A 91 1.54 5.56 15.23
N VAL A 92 1.91 4.93 14.13
CA VAL A 92 3.29 4.50 13.86
C VAL A 92 4.17 5.63 13.35
N ASN A 93 3.62 6.62 12.62
CA ASN A 93 4.39 7.74 12.05
C ASN A 93 5.31 8.46 13.06
N PRO A 94 4.88 8.83 14.29
CA PRO A 94 5.76 9.48 15.26
C PRO A 94 6.94 8.61 15.67
N PHE A 95 6.73 7.29 15.80
CA PHE A 95 7.79 6.34 16.13
C PHE A 95 8.75 6.15 14.96
N SER A 96 8.21 6.09 13.73
CA SER A 96 9.01 6.02 12.50
C SER A 96 9.95 7.22 12.40
N GLY A 97 9.45 8.45 12.60
CA GLY A 97 10.27 9.66 12.62
C GLY A 97 11.40 9.60 13.67
N ALA A 98 11.07 9.23 14.90
CA ALA A 98 12.05 9.12 15.97
C ALA A 98 13.12 8.04 15.71
N ILE A 99 12.79 6.97 15.01
CA ILE A 99 13.74 5.93 14.60
C ILE A 99 14.64 6.45 13.47
N ILE A 100 14.07 7.13 12.48
CA ILE A 100 14.80 7.74 11.37
C ILE A 100 15.85 8.74 11.88
N ASP A 101 15.50 9.56 12.87
CA ASP A 101 16.41 10.52 13.48
C ASP A 101 17.62 9.86 14.17
N ARG A 102 17.45 8.60 14.64
CA ARG A 102 18.52 7.87 15.35
C ARG A 102 19.39 7.02 14.44
N ILE A 103 18.81 6.31 13.49
CA ILE A 103 19.53 5.30 12.68
C ILE A 103 19.61 5.67 11.19
N GLY A 104 19.07 6.83 10.80
CA GLY A 104 18.97 7.25 9.41
C GLY A 104 17.75 6.65 8.69
N TYR A 105 17.55 7.06 7.47
CA TYR A 105 16.36 6.71 6.66
C TYR A 105 16.51 5.43 5.84
N ASP A 106 17.74 4.93 5.63
CA ASP A 106 18.01 3.77 4.75
C ASP A 106 17.37 2.48 5.27
N ILE A 107 17.67 2.15 6.54
CA ILE A 107 17.19 0.92 7.18
C ILE A 107 15.68 0.94 7.38
N PRO A 108 15.07 2.02 7.91
CA PRO A 108 13.62 2.09 8.06
C PRO A 108 12.87 1.98 6.73
N MET A 109 13.38 2.57 5.65
CA MET A 109 12.77 2.45 4.33
C MET A 109 12.79 1.00 3.82
N MET A 110 13.92 0.28 3.99
CA MET A 110 14.00 -1.14 3.62
C MET A 110 13.06 -2.00 4.45
N ILE A 111 12.96 -1.73 5.75
CA ILE A 111 12.01 -2.43 6.63
C ILE A 111 10.58 -2.15 6.18
N GLY A 112 10.26 -0.89 5.88
CA GLY A 112 8.95 -0.49 5.38
C GLY A 112 8.54 -1.25 4.11
N LEU A 113 9.39 -1.27 3.10
CA LEU A 113 9.16 -2.01 1.86
C LEU A 113 9.04 -3.53 2.09
N GLY A 114 9.86 -4.09 2.97
CA GLY A 114 9.77 -5.51 3.35
C GLY A 114 8.44 -5.86 4.03
N VAL A 115 7.98 -5.03 4.96
CA VAL A 115 6.68 -5.19 5.62
C VAL A 115 5.53 -5.03 4.62
N MET A 116 5.62 -4.07 3.70
CA MET A 116 4.64 -3.88 2.63
C MET A 116 4.57 -5.10 1.71
N PHE A 117 5.71 -5.65 1.29
CA PHE A 117 5.76 -6.89 0.51
C PHE A 117 5.06 -8.04 1.23
N PHE A 118 5.45 -8.30 2.48
CA PHE A 118 4.90 -9.41 3.27
C PHE A 118 3.40 -9.24 3.53
N SER A 119 2.97 -8.06 3.96
CA SER A 119 1.56 -7.77 4.24
C SER A 119 0.69 -7.88 2.97
N THR A 120 1.20 -7.45 1.83
CA THR A 120 0.51 -7.56 0.54
C THR A 120 0.40 -9.01 0.08
N ALA A 121 1.44 -9.83 0.29
CA ALA A 121 1.39 -11.26 0.01
C ALA A 121 0.36 -11.98 0.91
N VAL A 122 0.31 -11.64 2.20
CA VAL A 122 -0.72 -12.15 3.12
C VAL A 122 -2.12 -11.71 2.69
N PHE A 123 -2.27 -10.48 2.25
CA PHE A 123 -3.53 -9.95 1.73
C PHE A 123 -3.99 -10.70 0.46
N ALA A 124 -3.08 -11.01 -0.45
CA ALA A 124 -3.37 -11.79 -1.65
C ALA A 124 -3.95 -13.18 -1.32
N CYS A 125 -3.35 -13.87 -0.34
CA CYS A 125 -3.77 -15.21 0.09
C CYS A 125 -4.97 -15.21 1.08
N GLY A 126 -5.35 -14.04 1.62
CA GLY A 126 -6.39 -13.93 2.65
C GLY A 126 -7.78 -14.32 2.14
N GLN A 127 -8.43 -15.27 2.83
CA GLN A 127 -9.77 -15.77 2.50
C GLN A 127 -10.82 -15.41 3.56
N SER A 128 -10.46 -14.64 4.57
CA SER A 128 -11.38 -14.17 5.61
C SER A 128 -11.18 -12.68 5.89
N TYR A 129 -12.26 -12.02 6.31
CA TYR A 129 -12.23 -10.60 6.68
C TYR A 129 -11.13 -10.31 7.73
N GLY A 130 -10.99 -11.15 8.75
CA GLY A 130 -9.98 -10.95 9.81
C GLY A 130 -8.55 -10.98 9.29
N VAL A 131 -8.21 -11.87 8.36
CA VAL A 131 -6.89 -11.93 7.73
C VAL A 131 -6.64 -10.70 6.87
N LEU A 132 -7.64 -10.26 6.10
CA LEU A 132 -7.55 -9.06 5.28
C LEU A 132 -7.36 -7.81 6.15
N PHE A 133 -8.08 -7.72 7.27
CA PHE A 133 -7.96 -6.62 8.23
C PHE A 133 -6.56 -6.56 8.87
N LEU A 134 -6.02 -7.70 9.31
CA LEU A 134 -4.66 -7.78 9.86
C LEU A 134 -3.59 -7.43 8.82
N ALA A 135 -3.73 -7.94 7.61
CA ALA A 135 -2.80 -7.61 6.51
C ALA A 135 -2.81 -6.11 6.20
N ARG A 136 -3.99 -5.48 6.20
CA ARG A 136 -4.13 -4.02 6.02
C ARG A 136 -3.50 -3.22 7.16
N SER A 137 -3.68 -3.66 8.38
CA SER A 137 -3.07 -3.04 9.56
C SER A 137 -1.54 -3.11 9.50
N LEU A 138 -0.99 -4.28 9.14
CA LEU A 138 0.45 -4.44 8.92
C LEU A 138 0.97 -3.56 7.77
N GLN A 139 0.20 -3.43 6.69
CA GLN A 139 0.54 -2.54 5.59
C GLN A 139 0.65 -1.08 6.05
N GLY A 140 -0.20 -0.64 7.00
CA GLY A 140 -0.08 0.67 7.64
C GLY A 140 1.25 0.89 8.37
N VAL A 141 1.79 -0.14 9.01
CA VAL A 141 3.13 -0.08 9.61
C VAL A 141 4.21 0.09 8.53
N GLY A 142 4.15 -0.73 7.48
CA GLY A 142 5.10 -0.66 6.37
C GLY A 142 5.09 0.71 5.68
N SER A 143 3.90 1.24 5.39
CA SER A 143 3.71 2.56 4.80
C SER A 143 4.28 3.68 5.68
N ALA A 144 4.05 3.62 7.01
CA ALA A 144 4.58 4.62 7.93
C ALA A 144 6.12 4.72 7.86
N PHE A 145 6.80 3.59 7.77
CA PHE A 145 8.25 3.56 7.62
C PHE A 145 8.71 3.98 6.22
N ALA A 146 8.10 3.45 5.17
CA ALA A 146 8.51 3.71 3.79
C ALA A 146 8.27 5.18 3.40
N ASP A 147 7.09 5.73 3.67
CA ASP A 147 6.71 7.08 3.27
C ASP A 147 7.54 8.14 4.02
N THR A 148 7.64 7.99 5.37
CA THR A 148 8.40 8.94 6.20
C THR A 148 9.88 8.91 5.84
N SER A 149 10.47 7.72 5.66
CA SER A 149 11.87 7.57 5.27
C SER A 149 12.12 8.08 3.86
N GLY A 150 11.23 7.79 2.92
CA GLY A 150 11.35 8.21 1.53
C GLY A 150 11.34 9.73 1.38
N LEU A 151 10.40 10.40 2.03
CA LEU A 151 10.32 11.87 2.01
C LEU A 151 11.50 12.50 2.74
N ALA A 152 11.94 11.94 3.87
CA ALA A 152 13.13 12.39 4.58
C ALA A 152 14.40 12.24 3.73
N MET A 153 14.54 11.11 3.00
CA MET A 153 15.66 10.86 2.09
C MET A 153 15.70 11.89 0.95
N ILE A 154 14.56 12.22 0.36
CA ILE A 154 14.50 13.28 -0.67
C ILE A 154 14.92 14.62 -0.07
N ALA A 155 14.41 14.98 1.10
CA ALA A 155 14.71 16.24 1.75
C ALA A 155 16.21 16.42 2.09
N ASP A 156 16.86 15.33 2.48
CA ASP A 156 18.29 15.32 2.84
C ASP A 156 19.21 15.35 1.61
N ARG A 157 18.87 14.57 0.56
CA ARG A 157 19.69 14.49 -0.66
C ARG A 157 19.64 15.74 -1.54
N PHE A 158 18.57 16.50 -1.48
CA PHE A 158 18.38 17.75 -2.22
C PHE A 158 18.50 18.94 -1.27
N THR A 159 19.73 19.42 -1.10
CA THR A 159 20.06 20.50 -0.16
C THR A 159 19.62 21.87 -0.65
N GLU A 160 19.62 22.13 -1.96
CA GLU A 160 19.10 23.37 -2.54
C GLU A 160 17.57 23.40 -2.47
N GLU A 161 17.03 24.48 -1.94
CA GLU A 161 15.58 24.59 -1.68
C GLU A 161 14.75 24.44 -2.95
N ASN A 162 15.15 25.03 -4.06
CA ASN A 162 14.46 24.92 -5.34
C ASN A 162 14.49 23.47 -5.90
N GLU A 163 15.62 22.79 -5.78
CA GLU A 163 15.76 21.39 -6.22
C GLU A 163 14.95 20.46 -5.32
N ARG A 164 14.96 20.68 -4.01
CA ARG A 164 14.18 19.93 -3.03
C ARG A 164 12.68 20.05 -3.28
N GLN A 165 12.20 21.27 -3.49
CA GLN A 165 10.78 21.51 -3.80
C GLN A 165 10.36 20.80 -5.09
N ARG A 166 11.19 20.81 -6.13
CA ARG A 166 10.92 20.09 -7.38
C ARG A 166 10.92 18.57 -7.17
N ALA A 167 11.86 18.04 -6.41
CA ALA A 167 11.93 16.61 -6.11
C ALA A 167 10.71 16.15 -5.32
N LEU A 168 10.29 16.88 -4.30
CA LEU A 168 9.07 16.61 -3.53
C LEU A 168 7.82 16.74 -4.40
N ALA A 169 7.74 17.72 -5.28
CA ALA A 169 6.61 17.85 -6.20
C ALA A 169 6.51 16.67 -7.17
N ILE A 170 7.64 16.15 -7.65
CA ILE A 170 7.68 14.92 -8.47
C ILE A 170 7.18 13.74 -7.66
N ALA A 171 7.64 13.56 -6.42
CA ALA A 171 7.18 12.48 -5.54
C ALA A 171 5.67 12.53 -5.30
N LEU A 172 5.10 13.71 -5.03
CA LEU A 172 3.66 13.91 -4.88
C LEU A 172 2.89 13.63 -6.18
N ALA A 173 3.47 13.97 -7.34
CA ALA A 173 2.88 13.63 -8.63
C ALA A 173 2.81 12.11 -8.85
N PHE A 174 3.84 11.35 -8.46
CA PHE A 174 3.83 9.88 -8.51
C PHE A 174 2.77 9.28 -7.58
N ILE A 175 2.60 9.83 -6.37
CA ILE A 175 1.52 9.43 -5.45
C ILE A 175 0.15 9.63 -6.12
N SER A 176 -0.10 10.80 -6.71
CA SER A 176 -1.36 11.11 -7.40
C SER A 176 -1.58 10.22 -8.62
N PHE A 177 -0.53 9.94 -9.38
CA PHE A 177 -0.57 9.04 -10.53
C PHE A 177 -0.91 7.61 -10.09
N GLY A 178 -0.35 7.14 -8.97
CA GLY A 178 -0.69 5.85 -8.37
C GLY A 178 -2.19 5.74 -8.06
N SER A 179 -2.76 6.78 -7.47
CA SER A 179 -4.21 6.84 -7.16
C SER A 179 -5.08 6.78 -8.42
N LEU A 180 -4.64 7.38 -9.51
CA LEU A 180 -5.38 7.40 -10.77
C LEU A 180 -5.35 6.05 -11.48
N VAL A 181 -4.19 5.40 -11.51
CA VAL A 181 -3.97 4.15 -12.26
C VAL A 181 -4.46 2.92 -11.49
N ALA A 182 -4.43 2.95 -10.16
CA ALA A 182 -4.71 1.79 -9.33
C ALA A 182 -6.13 1.20 -9.50
N PRO A 183 -7.24 1.96 -9.50
CA PRO A 183 -8.56 1.38 -9.66
C PRO A 183 -8.77 0.65 -10.99
N PRO A 184 -8.45 1.23 -12.16
CA PRO A 184 -8.59 0.51 -13.43
C PRO A 184 -7.63 -0.69 -13.52
N PHE A 185 -6.39 -0.56 -13.03
CA PHE A 185 -5.45 -1.68 -12.97
C PHE A 185 -5.99 -2.84 -12.12
N GLY A 186 -6.46 -2.54 -10.91
CA GLY A 186 -7.03 -3.53 -10.00
C GLY A 186 -8.31 -4.15 -10.54
N GLY A 187 -9.24 -3.32 -11.03
CA GLY A 187 -10.53 -3.79 -11.54
C GLY A 187 -10.40 -4.69 -12.77
N ILE A 188 -9.54 -4.32 -13.74
CA ILE A 188 -9.30 -5.13 -14.94
C ILE A 188 -8.64 -6.47 -14.57
N LEU A 189 -7.58 -6.44 -13.77
CA LEU A 189 -6.89 -7.68 -13.36
C LEU A 189 -7.77 -8.59 -12.50
N TYR A 190 -8.60 -8.02 -11.64
CA TYR A 190 -9.57 -8.77 -10.85
C TYR A 190 -10.56 -9.52 -11.75
N GLN A 191 -11.10 -8.86 -12.77
CA GLN A 191 -12.05 -9.48 -13.70
C GLN A 191 -11.44 -10.59 -14.55
N ILE A 192 -10.15 -10.46 -14.94
CA ILE A 192 -9.47 -11.41 -15.83
C ILE A 192 -8.90 -12.59 -15.05
N ALA A 193 -8.34 -12.36 -13.90
CA ALA A 193 -7.46 -13.31 -13.21
C ALA A 193 -7.71 -13.45 -11.68
N GLY A 194 -8.78 -12.84 -11.18
CA GLY A 194 -9.16 -12.92 -9.76
C GLY A 194 -8.40 -11.97 -8.83
N LYS A 195 -8.75 -12.02 -7.54
CA LYS A 195 -8.22 -11.11 -6.49
C LYS A 195 -6.70 -11.19 -6.32
N GLU A 196 -6.15 -12.37 -6.44
CA GLU A 196 -4.76 -12.66 -6.06
C GLU A 196 -3.75 -11.94 -6.96
N VAL A 197 -4.03 -11.89 -8.26
CA VAL A 197 -3.08 -11.46 -9.28
C VAL A 197 -2.63 -10.01 -9.13
N PRO A 198 -3.50 -8.99 -8.96
CA PRO A 198 -3.05 -7.61 -8.80
C PRO A 198 -2.16 -7.43 -7.56
N PHE A 199 -2.46 -8.13 -6.46
CA PHE A 199 -1.66 -8.04 -5.23
C PHE A 199 -0.33 -8.77 -5.34
N ILE A 200 -0.26 -9.92 -6.02
CA ILE A 200 0.99 -10.63 -6.28
C ILE A 200 1.91 -9.77 -7.16
N ILE A 201 1.39 -9.16 -8.22
CA ILE A 201 2.18 -8.28 -9.09
C ILE A 201 2.75 -7.11 -8.27
N LEU A 202 1.90 -6.42 -7.50
CA LEU A 202 2.34 -5.29 -6.69
C LEU A 202 3.34 -5.70 -5.60
N SER A 203 3.17 -6.87 -4.96
CA SER A 203 4.13 -7.37 -4.00
C SER A 203 5.49 -7.66 -4.63
N LEU A 204 5.52 -8.25 -5.83
CA LEU A 204 6.76 -8.48 -6.55
C LEU A 204 7.46 -7.16 -6.93
N VAL A 205 6.71 -6.14 -7.35
CA VAL A 205 7.29 -4.83 -7.63
C VAL A 205 7.84 -4.18 -6.35
N CYS A 206 7.17 -4.30 -5.21
CA CYS A 206 7.71 -3.86 -3.91
C CYS A 206 9.03 -4.57 -3.57
N LEU A 207 9.13 -5.86 -3.85
CA LEU A 207 10.35 -6.63 -3.61
C LEU A 207 11.49 -6.15 -4.51
N ILE A 208 11.22 -5.93 -5.79
CA ILE A 208 12.20 -5.40 -6.75
C ILE A 208 12.68 -4.02 -6.30
N ASP A 209 11.77 -3.15 -5.89
CA ASP A 209 12.10 -1.80 -5.40
C ASP A 209 12.98 -1.84 -4.15
N ALA A 210 12.69 -2.75 -3.20
CA ALA A 210 13.53 -2.98 -2.03
C ALA A 210 14.94 -3.47 -2.39
N PHE A 211 15.07 -4.35 -3.39
CA PHE A 211 16.38 -4.81 -3.89
C PHE A 211 17.15 -3.68 -4.58
N LEU A 212 16.49 -2.88 -5.41
CA LEU A 212 17.09 -1.72 -6.06
C LEU A 212 17.61 -0.72 -5.04
N LEU A 213 16.80 -0.43 -4.02
CA LEU A 213 17.21 0.45 -2.92
C LEU A 213 18.47 -0.08 -2.24
N LYS A 214 18.48 -1.36 -1.85
CA LYS A 214 19.64 -1.99 -1.22
C LYS A 214 20.89 -1.87 -2.08
N PHE A 215 20.77 -2.13 -3.39
CA PHE A 215 21.91 -2.12 -4.32
C PHE A 215 22.47 -0.71 -4.53
N VAL A 216 21.62 0.30 -4.58
CA VAL A 216 22.03 1.71 -4.73
C VAL A 216 22.63 2.29 -3.46
N MET A 217 22.20 1.81 -2.27
CA MET A 217 22.66 2.34 -0.99
C MET A 217 23.97 1.71 -0.50
N GLN A 218 24.34 0.51 -0.96
CA GLN A 218 25.59 -0.14 -0.57
C GLN A 218 26.85 0.68 -0.88
N PRO A 219 27.06 1.19 -2.11
CA PRO A 219 28.26 1.94 -2.43
C PRO A 219 28.40 3.26 -1.66
N THR A 220 27.28 3.86 -1.24
CA THR A 220 27.29 5.11 -0.46
C THR A 220 27.84 4.89 0.95
N LYS A 221 27.57 3.75 1.57
CA LYS A 221 28.09 3.39 2.91
C LYS A 221 29.58 3.10 2.90
N GLU A 222 30.09 2.44 1.86
CA GLU A 222 31.52 2.15 1.72
C GLU A 222 32.31 3.46 1.57
N ILE A 223 31.85 4.39 0.74
CA ILE A 223 32.48 5.71 0.57
C ILE A 223 32.47 6.53 1.86
N GLN A 224 31.35 6.51 2.62
CA GLN A 224 31.27 7.20 3.90
C GLN A 224 32.18 6.57 4.96
N GLN A 225 32.32 5.26 4.99
CA GLN A 225 33.25 4.58 5.90
C GLN A 225 34.71 4.86 5.54
N GLU A 226 35.07 4.89 4.27
CA GLU A 226 36.41 5.29 3.83
C GLU A 226 36.74 6.73 4.20
N CYS A 227 35.83 7.69 3.97
CA CYS A 227 36.02 9.08 4.36
C CYS A 227 36.20 9.24 5.88
N SER A 228 35.39 8.56 6.69
CA SER A 228 35.48 8.62 8.15
C SER A 228 36.70 7.91 8.71
N SER A 229 37.27 6.94 8.01
CA SER A 229 38.53 6.29 8.39
C SER A 229 39.77 7.14 8.08
N VAL A 230 39.69 7.99 7.07
CA VAL A 230 40.76 8.93 6.67
C VAL A 230 40.79 10.17 7.61
N GLU A 231 39.65 10.53 8.21
CA GLU A 231 39.50 11.70 9.07
C GLU A 231 39.86 11.44 10.56
N LYS A 232 40.18 10.19 10.94
CA LYS A 232 40.77 9.89 12.24
C LYS A 232 42.26 10.22 12.21
N PRO A 233 42.72 11.33 12.88
CA PRO A 233 44.14 11.59 12.98
C PRO A 233 44.80 10.44 13.76
N ALA A 234 45.90 9.92 13.19
CA ALA A 234 46.77 8.97 13.89
C ALA A 234 47.12 9.57 15.25
N GLY A 235 46.65 8.90 16.30
CA GLY A 235 46.68 9.43 17.64
C GLY A 235 48.07 9.65 18.20
N THR A 236 48.14 10.66 18.97
CA THR A 236 49.15 10.79 20.07
C THR A 236 48.70 9.97 21.26
#